data_508ea78c0f84574f11a302480788a932
#
_entry.id   508ea78c0f84574f11a302480788a932
#
_cell.length_a   1.000
_cell.length_b   1.000
_cell.length_c   1.000
_cell.angle_alpha   90.00
_cell.angle_beta   90.00
_cell.angle_gamma   90.00
#
_symmetry.space_group_name_H-M   'P 1'
#
loop_
_entity.id
_entity.type
_entity.pdbx_description
1 polymer ?
#
loop_
_entity_poly.entity_id
_entity_poly.type
_entity_poly.pdbx_seq_one_letter_code
_entity_poly.pdbx_strand_id
1 'polypeptide(L)'
;HILWVDNPLNLTIFSGERIRIQGDNGSGKSTLLKLICGTLHPSSGELYRSEPLNILYLDQEYSCIDNDLTVYGQLEACTSRKPEHELKILLNRFLFTPPTWDKKCGSLSGGEKMKLALCRLLVCDNAPDLIIADEPTNNIDISSMDILAATLKSYEGTLLVVSHDEHFIRDVGIERAIKLLNAQAE
;
A
#
# COMPACT_ATOMS: atom_id res chain seq x y z
N HIS A 1 -4.45 24.03 -8.85
CA HIS A 1 -2.99 23.99 -9.05
C HIS A 1 -2.70 23.00 -10.14
N ILE A 2 -2.01 23.43 -11.20
CA ILE A 2 -1.46 22.55 -12.24
C ILE A 2 -0.06 22.15 -11.75
N LEU A 3 0.18 20.87 -11.55
CA LEU A 3 1.48 20.33 -11.12
C LEU A 3 2.35 20.04 -12.36
N TRP A 4 3.66 20.18 -12.19
CA TRP A 4 4.68 19.80 -13.19
C TRP A 4 4.61 20.51 -14.55
N VAL A 5 4.09 21.74 -14.60
CA VAL A 5 3.98 22.52 -15.86
C VAL A 5 5.36 22.84 -16.43
N ASP A 6 6.25 23.35 -15.58
CA ASP A 6 7.59 23.78 -16.00
C ASP A 6 8.59 22.62 -16.08
N ASN A 7 8.28 21.50 -15.45
CA ASN A 7 9.08 20.27 -15.49
C ASN A 7 8.16 19.06 -15.65
N PRO A 8 7.73 18.76 -16.89
CA PRO A 8 6.85 17.63 -17.16
C PRO A 8 7.41 16.31 -16.61
N LEU A 9 6.57 15.57 -15.91
CA LEU A 9 6.95 14.28 -15.36
C LEU A 9 6.98 13.24 -16.48
N ASN A 10 8.17 12.76 -16.82
CA ASN A 10 8.35 11.64 -17.73
C ASN A 10 8.83 10.44 -16.92
N LEU A 11 7.96 9.46 -16.71
CA LEU A 11 8.18 8.36 -15.81
C LEU A 11 7.72 7.04 -16.44
N THR A 12 8.59 6.05 -16.39
CA THR A 12 8.25 4.65 -16.71
C THR A 12 8.52 3.79 -15.48
N ILE A 13 7.56 2.93 -15.16
CA ILE A 13 7.64 1.94 -14.07
C ILE A 13 7.48 0.56 -14.69
N PHE A 14 8.44 -0.31 -14.45
CA PHE A 14 8.42 -1.70 -14.92
C PHE A 14 7.94 -2.65 -13.83
N SER A 15 7.42 -3.80 -14.25
CA SER A 15 7.02 -4.86 -13.33
C SER A 15 8.20 -5.32 -12.48
N GLY A 16 7.96 -5.49 -11.17
CA GLY A 16 8.95 -5.92 -10.19
C GLY A 16 9.85 -4.80 -9.65
N GLU A 17 9.76 -3.56 -10.16
CA GLU A 17 10.53 -2.45 -9.61
C GLU A 17 10.09 -2.09 -8.18
N ARG A 18 11.06 -1.68 -7.36
CA ARG A 18 10.89 -1.24 -5.99
C ARG A 18 11.29 0.22 -5.87
N ILE A 19 10.29 1.11 -5.85
CA ILE A 19 10.49 2.54 -6.06
C ILE A 19 10.04 3.34 -4.86
N ARG A 20 10.90 4.26 -4.40
CA ARG A 20 10.52 5.32 -3.47
C ARG A 20 10.10 6.58 -4.23
N ILE A 21 8.98 7.16 -3.86
CA ILE A 21 8.56 8.49 -4.32
C ILE A 21 8.93 9.50 -3.24
N GLN A 22 9.79 10.44 -3.59
CA GLN A 22 10.29 11.51 -2.72
C GLN A 22 9.81 12.86 -3.18
N GLY A 23 9.69 13.80 -2.26
CA GLY A 23 9.35 15.21 -2.54
C GLY A 23 8.77 15.86 -1.32
N ASP A 24 8.86 17.18 -1.27
CA ASP A 24 8.33 17.99 -0.18
C ASP A 24 6.80 17.92 -0.12
N ASN A 25 6.23 18.46 0.95
CA ASN A 25 4.78 18.61 1.02
C ASN A 25 4.29 19.53 -0.11
N GLY A 26 3.25 19.07 -0.81
CA GLY A 26 2.73 19.79 -1.99
C GLY A 26 3.42 19.48 -3.32
N SER A 27 4.48 18.66 -3.37
CA SER A 27 5.15 18.29 -4.62
C SER A 27 4.33 17.40 -5.56
N GLY A 28 3.15 16.95 -5.14
CA GLY A 28 2.25 16.15 -5.96
C GLY A 28 2.36 14.65 -5.75
N LYS A 29 3.00 14.15 -4.68
CA LYS A 29 3.10 12.71 -4.40
C LYS A 29 1.74 12.00 -4.46
N SER A 30 0.78 12.47 -3.68
CA SER A 30 -0.58 11.88 -3.67
C SER A 30 -1.31 12.04 -5.00
N THR A 31 -1.04 13.11 -5.76
CA THR A 31 -1.59 13.28 -7.11
C THR A 31 -1.02 12.24 -8.06
N LEU A 32 0.29 12.01 -8.02
CA LEU A 32 0.94 10.96 -8.82
C LEU A 32 0.36 9.58 -8.49
N LEU A 33 0.21 9.26 -7.20
CA LEU A 33 -0.39 7.97 -6.78
C LEU A 33 -1.83 7.82 -7.31
N LYS A 34 -2.64 8.87 -7.24
CA LYS A 34 -4.02 8.87 -7.78
C LYS A 34 -4.05 8.69 -9.31
N LEU A 35 -3.11 9.27 -10.03
CA LEU A 35 -2.95 9.06 -11.47
C LEU A 35 -2.59 7.59 -11.75
N ILE A 36 -1.63 7.02 -11.02
CA ILE A 36 -1.23 5.61 -11.14
C ILE A 36 -2.41 4.68 -10.83
N CYS A 37 -3.18 4.96 -9.77
CA CYS A 37 -4.39 4.19 -9.43
C CYS A 37 -5.53 4.38 -10.44
N GLY A 38 -5.49 5.42 -11.30
CA GLY A 38 -6.56 5.73 -12.25
C GLY A 38 -7.77 6.41 -11.63
N THR A 39 -7.69 6.86 -10.39
CA THR A 39 -8.72 7.68 -9.73
C THR A 39 -8.68 9.13 -10.18
N LEU A 40 -7.60 9.54 -10.83
CA LEU A 40 -7.41 10.85 -11.43
C LEU A 40 -6.90 10.68 -12.86
N HIS A 41 -7.35 11.56 -13.77
CA HIS A 41 -6.85 11.64 -15.14
C HIS A 41 -5.88 12.81 -15.29
N PRO A 42 -4.84 12.70 -16.12
CA PRO A 42 -3.94 13.81 -16.38
C PRO A 42 -4.67 14.92 -17.12
N SER A 43 -4.42 16.19 -16.77
CA SER A 43 -4.96 17.34 -17.47
C SER A 43 -4.23 17.64 -18.79
N SER A 44 -3.01 17.12 -18.94
CA SER A 44 -2.20 17.16 -20.16
C SER A 44 -1.21 16.01 -20.15
N GLY A 45 -0.69 15.63 -21.32
CA GLY A 45 0.17 14.46 -21.48
C GLY A 45 -0.63 13.16 -21.56
N GLU A 46 0.09 12.05 -21.51
CA GLU A 46 -0.46 10.71 -21.71
C GLU A 46 -0.07 9.81 -20.54
N LEU A 47 -0.99 8.93 -20.16
CA LEU A 47 -0.78 7.91 -19.13
C LEU A 47 -1.16 6.55 -19.71
N TYR A 48 -0.19 5.66 -19.80
CA TYR A 48 -0.40 4.27 -20.19
C TYR A 48 -0.26 3.36 -18.98
N ARG A 49 -1.21 2.43 -18.84
CA ARG A 49 -1.19 1.38 -17.82
C ARG A 49 -1.43 0.03 -18.48
N SER A 50 -0.74 -0.98 -17.99
CA SER A 50 -1.10 -2.36 -18.32
C SER A 50 -2.48 -2.70 -17.75
N GLU A 51 -3.34 -3.32 -18.52
CA GLU A 51 -4.67 -3.73 -18.07
C GLU A 51 -4.86 -5.22 -18.32
N PRO A 52 -5.47 -5.96 -17.36
CA PRO A 52 -5.88 -5.50 -16.02
C PRO A 52 -4.69 -5.30 -15.08
N LEU A 53 -4.76 -4.29 -14.21
CA LEU A 53 -3.76 -4.02 -13.16
C LEU A 53 -4.42 -4.09 -11.79
N ASN A 54 -4.06 -5.09 -10.98
CA ASN A 54 -4.55 -5.23 -9.63
C ASN A 54 -3.65 -4.44 -8.65
N ILE A 55 -4.21 -3.41 -8.03
CA ILE A 55 -3.47 -2.50 -7.15
C ILE A 55 -3.95 -2.67 -5.70
N LEU A 56 -3.03 -2.91 -4.78
CA LEU A 56 -3.27 -2.76 -3.35
C LEU A 56 -2.73 -1.40 -2.89
N TYR A 57 -3.62 -0.50 -2.49
CA TYR A 57 -3.23 0.80 -1.94
C TYR A 57 -3.33 0.78 -0.41
N LEU A 58 -2.19 0.91 0.25
CA LEU A 58 -2.07 1.03 1.70
C LEU A 58 -1.91 2.53 2.02
N ASP A 59 -3.03 3.20 2.21
CA ASP A 59 -3.08 4.58 2.68
C ASP A 59 -3.06 4.66 4.22
N GLN A 60 -2.99 5.86 4.75
CA GLN A 60 -2.94 6.10 6.21
C GLN A 60 -4.19 5.61 6.95
N GLU A 61 -5.33 5.51 6.26
CA GLU A 61 -6.61 5.08 6.83
C GLU A 61 -6.90 3.60 6.57
N TYR A 62 -6.06 2.93 5.78
CA TYR A 62 -6.25 1.55 5.31
C TYR A 62 -7.62 1.36 4.66
N SER A 63 -7.97 2.22 3.70
CA SER A 63 -9.25 2.23 2.98
C SER A 63 -9.53 0.91 2.23
N CYS A 64 -8.51 0.08 2.02
CA CYS A 64 -8.66 -1.28 1.52
C CYS A 64 -9.38 -2.23 2.49
N ILE A 65 -9.55 -1.85 3.77
CA ILE A 65 -10.26 -2.62 4.80
C ILE A 65 -11.71 -2.13 4.88
N ASP A 66 -12.65 -3.04 4.71
CA ASP A 66 -14.07 -2.77 4.92
C ASP A 66 -14.37 -2.74 6.43
N ASN A 67 -14.73 -1.56 6.94
CA ASN A 67 -14.99 -1.33 8.36
C ASN A 67 -16.22 -2.07 8.91
N ASP A 68 -17.12 -2.50 8.04
CA ASP A 68 -18.36 -3.20 8.41
C ASP A 68 -18.20 -4.71 8.51
N LEU A 69 -17.15 -5.26 7.91
CA LEU A 69 -16.79 -6.67 8.04
C LEU A 69 -16.11 -6.96 9.39
N THR A 70 -16.18 -8.22 9.80
CA THR A 70 -15.36 -8.71 10.90
C THR A 70 -13.93 -8.96 10.45
N VAL A 71 -12.98 -9.06 11.39
CA VAL A 71 -11.58 -9.40 11.10
C VAL A 71 -11.48 -10.69 10.30
N TYR A 72 -12.21 -11.73 10.71
CA TYR A 72 -12.27 -13.00 9.99
C TYR A 72 -12.98 -12.84 8.63
N GLY A 73 -14.14 -12.20 8.60
CA GLY A 73 -14.92 -11.96 7.39
C GLY A 73 -14.14 -11.18 6.31
N GLN A 74 -13.22 -10.30 6.74
CA GLN A 74 -12.34 -9.57 5.82
C GLN A 74 -11.39 -10.50 5.05
N LEU A 75 -10.89 -11.56 5.67
CA LEU A 75 -10.07 -12.57 5.01
C LEU A 75 -10.90 -13.55 4.19
N GLU A 76 -12.02 -14.00 4.75
CA GLU A 76 -12.95 -14.89 4.06
C GLU A 76 -13.45 -14.31 2.72
N ALA A 77 -13.71 -13.01 2.68
CA ALA A 77 -14.12 -12.31 1.46
C ALA A 77 -13.00 -12.22 0.39
N CYS A 78 -11.75 -12.45 0.75
CA CYS A 78 -10.60 -12.33 -0.16
C CYS A 78 -10.25 -13.63 -0.88
N THR A 79 -10.71 -14.78 -0.39
CA THR A 79 -10.33 -16.07 -0.95
C THR A 79 -11.48 -17.07 -0.92
N SER A 80 -11.61 -17.82 -2.00
CA SER A 80 -12.49 -18.98 -2.08
C SER A 80 -11.73 -20.31 -1.95
N ARG A 81 -10.40 -20.26 -1.92
CA ARG A 81 -9.51 -21.43 -2.02
C ARG A 81 -8.96 -21.90 -0.69
N LYS A 82 -8.83 -20.98 0.29
CA LYS A 82 -8.24 -21.32 1.58
C LYS A 82 -9.30 -21.72 2.59
N PRO A 83 -9.12 -22.87 3.27
CA PRO A 83 -10.05 -23.31 4.30
C PRO A 83 -9.96 -22.45 5.57
N GLU A 84 -11.02 -22.43 6.34
CA GLU A 84 -11.17 -21.62 7.57
C GLU A 84 -9.98 -21.73 8.53
N HIS A 85 -9.46 -22.95 8.73
CA HIS A 85 -8.36 -23.18 9.66
C HIS A 85 -7.06 -22.47 9.23
N GLU A 86 -6.78 -22.37 7.92
CA GLU A 86 -5.60 -21.65 7.42
C GLU A 86 -5.72 -20.15 7.65
N LEU A 87 -6.92 -19.57 7.44
CA LEU A 87 -7.19 -18.17 7.70
C LEU A 87 -7.01 -17.86 9.20
N LYS A 88 -7.50 -18.72 10.08
CA LYS A 88 -7.34 -18.58 11.54
C LYS A 88 -5.86 -18.71 11.98
N ILE A 89 -5.10 -19.63 11.38
CA ILE A 89 -3.66 -19.75 11.64
C ILE A 89 -2.95 -18.45 11.23
N LEU A 90 -3.28 -17.89 10.07
CA LEU A 90 -2.69 -16.66 9.62
C LEU A 90 -3.04 -15.48 10.54
N LEU A 91 -4.31 -15.33 10.93
CA LEU A 91 -4.73 -14.31 11.88
C LEU A 91 -3.94 -14.38 13.19
N ASN A 92 -3.75 -15.59 13.73
CA ASN A 92 -2.92 -15.78 14.93
C ASN A 92 -1.46 -15.35 14.72
N ARG A 93 -0.87 -15.62 13.55
CA ARG A 93 0.50 -15.18 13.22
C ARG A 93 0.63 -13.66 13.21
N PHE A 94 -0.43 -12.95 12.84
CA PHE A 94 -0.52 -11.49 12.88
C PHE A 94 -1.07 -10.94 14.19
N LEU A 95 -1.11 -11.77 15.24
CA LEU A 95 -1.51 -11.43 16.60
C LEU A 95 -3.01 -11.10 16.76
N PHE A 96 -3.86 -11.54 15.84
CA PHE A 96 -5.30 -11.54 16.02
C PHE A 96 -5.73 -12.81 16.77
N THR A 97 -6.02 -12.67 18.04
CA THR A 97 -6.47 -13.79 18.88
C THR A 97 -7.95 -14.14 18.64
N PRO A 98 -8.42 -15.35 18.98
CA PRO A 98 -9.81 -15.75 18.74
C PRO A 98 -10.88 -14.73 19.16
N PRO A 99 -10.79 -14.05 20.32
CA PRO A 99 -11.77 -13.03 20.70
C PRO A 99 -11.82 -11.81 19.77
N THR A 100 -10.80 -11.60 18.92
CA THR A 100 -10.75 -10.46 17.99
C THR A 100 -11.29 -10.80 16.60
N TRP A 101 -11.49 -12.09 16.28
CA TRP A 101 -11.89 -12.49 14.93
C TRP A 101 -13.29 -11.99 14.55
N ASP A 102 -14.21 -11.93 15.52
CA ASP A 102 -15.58 -11.46 15.33
C ASP A 102 -15.75 -9.95 15.55
N LYS A 103 -14.67 -9.24 15.88
CA LYS A 103 -14.72 -7.78 16.01
C LYS A 103 -14.84 -7.13 14.64
N LYS A 104 -15.62 -6.06 14.53
CA LYS A 104 -15.68 -5.25 13.32
C LYS A 104 -14.37 -4.52 13.07
N CYS A 105 -13.95 -4.49 11.82
CA CYS A 105 -12.70 -3.84 11.40
C CYS A 105 -12.69 -2.34 11.70
N GLY A 106 -13.87 -1.69 11.75
CA GLY A 106 -13.98 -0.28 12.14
C GLY A 106 -13.53 0.03 13.57
N SER A 107 -13.49 -0.98 14.47
CA SER A 107 -12.99 -0.82 15.84
C SER A 107 -11.50 -1.06 16.02
N LEU A 108 -10.79 -1.43 14.95
CA LEU A 108 -9.37 -1.71 14.99
C LEU A 108 -8.55 -0.42 15.01
N SER A 109 -7.41 -0.46 15.72
CA SER A 109 -6.38 0.56 15.63
C SER A 109 -5.72 0.58 14.23
N GLY A 110 -5.02 1.67 13.89
CA GLY A 110 -4.29 1.76 12.63
C GLY A 110 -3.28 0.62 12.42
N GLY A 111 -2.51 0.27 13.44
CA GLY A 111 -1.59 -0.86 13.40
C GLY A 111 -2.28 -2.23 13.22
N GLU A 112 -3.45 -2.42 13.81
CA GLU A 112 -4.25 -3.64 13.58
C GLU A 112 -4.82 -3.67 12.16
N LYS A 113 -5.33 -2.55 11.64
CA LYS A 113 -5.78 -2.46 10.25
C LYS A 113 -4.66 -2.76 9.27
N MET A 114 -3.46 -2.24 9.52
CA MET A 114 -2.27 -2.54 8.72
C MET A 114 -1.97 -4.04 8.71
N LYS A 115 -1.91 -4.69 9.88
CA LYS A 115 -1.69 -6.14 9.98
C LYS A 115 -2.76 -6.93 9.22
N LEU A 116 -4.02 -6.50 9.30
CA LEU A 116 -5.13 -7.15 8.58
C LEU A 116 -5.00 -6.96 7.06
N ALA A 117 -4.56 -5.79 6.59
CA ALA A 117 -4.29 -5.55 5.18
C ALA A 117 -3.16 -6.45 4.65
N LEU A 118 -2.12 -6.69 5.46
CA LEU A 118 -1.06 -7.65 5.12
C LEU A 118 -1.56 -9.10 5.12
N CYS A 119 -2.43 -9.48 6.07
CA CYS A 119 -3.08 -10.80 6.03
C CYS A 119 -3.85 -11.00 4.72
N ARG A 120 -4.60 -9.97 4.28
CA ARG A 120 -5.32 -10.02 2.99
C ARG A 120 -4.35 -10.24 1.84
N LEU A 121 -3.24 -9.51 1.79
CA LEU A 121 -2.20 -9.68 0.75
C LEU A 121 -1.75 -11.14 0.62
N LEU A 122 -1.63 -11.85 1.75
CA LEU A 122 -1.14 -13.23 1.79
C LEU A 122 -2.21 -14.29 1.44
N VAL A 123 -3.50 -13.94 1.50
CA VAL A 123 -4.59 -14.91 1.28
C VAL A 123 -5.38 -14.66 0.01
N CYS A 124 -5.41 -13.44 -0.51
CA CYS A 124 -6.20 -13.13 -1.71
C CYS A 124 -5.83 -14.06 -2.87
N ASP A 125 -6.86 -14.58 -3.54
CA ASP A 125 -6.71 -15.49 -4.69
C ASP A 125 -5.98 -14.83 -5.86
N ASN A 126 -6.10 -13.52 -5.97
CA ASN A 126 -5.39 -12.68 -6.95
C ASN A 126 -4.41 -11.77 -6.21
N ALA A 127 -3.14 -12.13 -6.25
CA ALA A 127 -2.09 -11.26 -5.73
C ALA A 127 -2.10 -9.92 -6.49
N PRO A 128 -1.86 -8.78 -5.82
CA PRO A 128 -1.72 -7.51 -6.52
C PRO A 128 -0.48 -7.51 -7.42
N ASP A 129 -0.57 -6.82 -8.56
CA ASP A 129 0.57 -6.57 -9.45
C ASP A 129 1.42 -5.40 -8.94
N LEU A 130 0.76 -4.49 -8.23
CA LEU A 130 1.34 -3.27 -7.67
C LEU A 130 0.85 -3.06 -6.24
N ILE A 131 1.79 -2.86 -5.31
CA ILE A 131 1.50 -2.33 -3.98
C ILE A 131 1.95 -0.88 -3.93
N ILE A 132 1.06 -0.01 -3.47
CA ILE A 132 1.36 1.38 -3.15
C ILE A 132 1.26 1.53 -1.64
N ALA A 133 2.35 1.94 -0.99
CA ALA A 133 2.41 2.20 0.45
C ALA A 133 2.65 3.70 0.69
N ASP A 134 1.60 4.43 1.10
CA ASP A 134 1.63 5.88 1.29
C ASP A 134 1.73 6.21 2.78
N GLU A 135 2.95 6.55 3.23
CA GLU A 135 3.33 6.79 4.63
C GLU A 135 2.88 5.66 5.59
N PRO A 136 3.17 4.40 5.25
CA PRO A 136 2.61 3.24 5.95
C PRO A 136 3.18 3.06 7.35
N THR A 137 4.25 3.78 7.70
CA THR A 137 4.91 3.73 9.03
C THR A 137 4.28 4.70 10.03
N ASN A 138 3.38 5.59 9.59
CA ASN A 138 2.74 6.54 10.48
C ASN A 138 1.79 5.84 11.45
N ASN A 139 1.91 6.19 12.74
CA ASN A 139 1.02 5.72 13.82
C ASN A 139 1.02 4.18 14.03
N ILE A 140 2.08 3.48 13.67
CA ILE A 140 2.24 2.06 13.97
C ILE A 140 3.37 1.84 14.98
N ASP A 141 3.25 0.78 15.77
CA ASP A 141 4.28 0.38 16.71
C ASP A 141 5.47 -0.33 16.03
N ILE A 142 6.61 -0.42 16.71
CA ILE A 142 7.84 -1.00 16.17
C ILE A 142 7.62 -2.45 15.70
N SER A 143 6.92 -3.26 16.49
CA SER A 143 6.67 -4.66 16.13
C SER A 143 5.81 -4.81 14.88
N SER A 144 4.86 -3.91 14.69
CA SER A 144 4.03 -3.84 13.49
C SER A 144 4.83 -3.37 12.27
N MET A 145 5.79 -2.46 12.48
CA MET A 145 6.70 -1.99 11.43
C MET A 145 7.59 -3.14 10.91
N ASP A 146 8.14 -3.97 11.80
CA ASP A 146 8.95 -5.12 11.43
C ASP A 146 8.15 -6.12 10.57
N ILE A 147 6.90 -6.38 10.94
CA ILE A 147 6.00 -7.25 10.17
C ILE A 147 5.72 -6.65 8.79
N LEU A 148 5.43 -5.35 8.72
CA LEU A 148 5.20 -4.63 7.47
C LEU A 148 6.42 -4.71 6.56
N ALA A 149 7.60 -4.36 7.07
CA ALA A 149 8.84 -4.37 6.30
C ALA A 149 9.18 -5.78 5.78
N ALA A 150 9.08 -6.80 6.63
CA ALA A 150 9.32 -8.19 6.24
C ALA A 150 8.34 -8.66 5.16
N THR A 151 7.06 -8.33 5.29
CA THR A 151 6.03 -8.71 4.31
C THR A 151 6.26 -8.01 2.98
N LEU A 152 6.50 -6.70 2.99
CA LEU A 152 6.77 -5.96 1.75
C LEU A 152 8.10 -6.38 1.11
N LYS A 153 9.10 -6.75 1.91
CA LYS A 153 10.38 -7.27 1.39
C LYS A 153 10.21 -8.59 0.63
N SER A 154 9.34 -9.47 1.12
CA SER A 154 9.06 -10.77 0.49
C SER A 154 8.11 -10.68 -0.71
N TYR A 155 7.49 -9.54 -0.93
CA TYR A 155 6.60 -9.34 -2.07
C TYR A 155 7.42 -9.17 -3.36
N GLU A 156 7.12 -9.97 -4.38
CA GLU A 156 7.89 -10.03 -5.65
C GLU A 156 7.32 -9.11 -6.75
N GLY A 157 6.13 -8.53 -6.56
CA GLY A 157 5.53 -7.59 -7.52
C GLY A 157 6.12 -6.18 -7.39
N THR A 158 5.51 -5.25 -8.11
CA THR A 158 5.94 -3.84 -8.12
C THR A 158 5.57 -3.15 -6.81
N LEU A 159 6.51 -2.42 -6.22
CA LEU A 159 6.31 -1.70 -4.96
C LEU A 159 6.61 -0.21 -5.13
N LEU A 160 5.61 0.64 -4.86
CA LEU A 160 5.79 2.08 -4.73
C LEU A 160 5.64 2.47 -3.27
N VAL A 161 6.62 3.19 -2.73
CA VAL A 161 6.62 3.63 -1.32
C VAL A 161 6.79 5.14 -1.25
N VAL A 162 5.91 5.79 -0.51
CA VAL A 162 6.10 7.13 0.01
C VAL A 162 6.38 6.98 1.50
N SER A 163 7.56 7.31 1.95
CA SER A 163 7.91 7.32 3.38
C SER A 163 9.12 8.22 3.63
N HIS A 164 9.12 8.82 4.81
CA HIS A 164 10.24 9.60 5.34
C HIS A 164 11.15 8.76 6.26
N ASP A 165 10.77 7.51 6.56
CA ASP A 165 11.54 6.61 7.40
C ASP A 165 12.63 5.89 6.59
N GLU A 166 13.88 6.32 6.78
CA GLU A 166 15.04 5.76 6.08
C GLU A 166 15.38 4.31 6.50
N HIS A 167 15.00 3.90 7.71
CA HIS A 167 15.18 2.52 8.16
C HIS A 167 14.20 1.61 7.42
N PHE A 168 12.93 1.98 7.41
CA PHE A 168 11.90 1.27 6.67
C PHE A 168 12.23 1.15 5.17
N ILE A 169 12.64 2.25 4.53
CA ILE A 169 13.02 2.26 3.10
C ILE A 169 14.14 1.27 2.80
N ARG A 170 15.14 1.18 3.68
CA ARG A 170 16.26 0.25 3.56
C ARG A 170 15.81 -1.19 3.74
N ASP A 171 14.96 -1.43 4.75
CA ASP A 171 14.49 -2.77 5.11
C ASP A 171 13.60 -3.38 4.04
N VAL A 172 12.77 -2.59 3.38
CA VAL A 172 11.93 -3.06 2.27
C VAL A 172 12.68 -3.21 0.95
N GLY A 173 13.96 -2.84 0.87
CA GLY A 173 14.82 -3.07 -0.30
C GLY A 173 14.47 -2.20 -1.50
N ILE A 174 14.30 -0.89 -1.30
CA ILE A 174 14.06 0.05 -2.40
C ILE A 174 15.31 0.17 -3.27
N GLU A 175 15.13 0.09 -4.58
CA GLU A 175 16.21 0.10 -5.58
C GLU A 175 16.32 1.42 -6.34
N ARG A 176 15.21 2.17 -6.46
CA ARG A 176 15.12 3.41 -7.23
C ARG A 176 14.34 4.46 -6.48
N ALA A 177 14.73 5.72 -6.60
CA ALA A 177 13.98 6.86 -6.08
C ALA A 177 13.55 7.80 -7.22
N ILE A 178 12.28 8.23 -7.15
CA ILE A 178 11.73 9.28 -8.00
C ILE A 178 11.57 10.51 -7.14
N LYS A 179 12.25 11.58 -7.50
CA LYS A 179 12.17 12.86 -6.79
C LYS A 179 11.24 13.80 -7.53
N LEU A 180 10.12 14.13 -6.88
CA LEU A 180 9.20 15.17 -7.36
C LEU A 180 9.68 16.53 -6.88
N LEU A 181 9.88 17.45 -7.82
CA LEU A 181 10.25 18.83 -7.52
C LEU A 181 8.97 19.64 -7.32
N ASN A 182 8.97 20.54 -6.36
CA ASN A 182 7.90 21.52 -6.25
C ASN A 182 7.88 22.39 -7.50
N ALA A 183 6.70 22.66 -8.05
CA ALA A 183 6.55 23.82 -8.92
C ALA A 183 7.03 25.04 -8.11
N GLN A 184 8.05 25.74 -8.58
CA GLN A 184 8.49 26.97 -7.93
C GLN A 184 7.29 27.89 -7.89
N ALA A 185 6.86 28.27 -6.68
CA ALA A 185 5.92 29.35 -6.51
C ALA A 185 6.67 30.64 -6.89
N GLU A 186 6.34 31.19 -8.06
CA GLU A 186 6.61 32.60 -8.34
C GLU A 186 5.71 33.49 -7.49
#